data_b2a08fdf9ccd945f8b7e83360a4f1863
#
_entry.id   b2a08fdf9ccd945f8b7e83360a4f1863
#
_cell.length_a   1.000
_cell.length_b   1.000
_cell.length_c   1.000
_cell.angle_alpha   90.00
_cell.angle_beta   90.00
_cell.angle_gamma   90.00
#
_symmetry.space_group_name_H-M   'P 1'
#
loop_
_entity.id
_entity.type
_entity.pdbx_description
1 polymer ?
#
loop_
_entity_poly.entity_id
_entity_poly.type
_entity_poly.pdbx_seq_one_letter_code
_entity_poly.pdbx_strand_id
1 'polypeptide(L)'
;SSAASDVYKRQVVKLTKIFRQAAQSDIIVNAHKINAGEPISLDNQSKDFFCLKRDDSHGVLEVMLWLVRDRMPKYTHCTPFDVQVLTPMKKGELGVHRCNEVLQRYLNPEAPGKPQIESHGVLFRQGDKVMQMKNNYQIKWEIRGYNGYCVEEGSGVFNGDCGIIQEIDAYNKQVTVLFDEEK
;
A
#
# COMPACT_ATOMS: atom_id res chain seq x y z
N SER A 1 -20.81 52.21 19.28
CA SER A 1 -21.21 50.88 18.92
C SER A 1 -19.95 50.08 18.58
N SER A 2 -19.40 49.39 19.59
CA SER A 2 -18.21 48.58 19.47
C SER A 2 -18.65 47.19 19.04
N ALA A 3 -18.39 46.80 17.79
CA ALA A 3 -18.50 45.44 17.36
C ALA A 3 -17.24 44.67 17.84
N ALA A 4 -17.39 43.92 18.91
CA ALA A 4 -16.38 42.97 19.33
C ALA A 4 -16.28 41.88 18.26
N SER A 5 -15.17 41.86 17.54
CA SER A 5 -14.83 40.76 16.68
C SER A 5 -14.55 39.53 17.54
N ASP A 6 -15.46 38.59 17.53
CA ASP A 6 -15.26 37.26 18.09
C ASP A 6 -14.09 36.59 17.34
N VAL A 7 -12.91 36.69 17.92
CA VAL A 7 -11.75 35.92 17.49
C VAL A 7 -12.00 34.50 17.98
N TYR A 8 -12.53 33.64 17.08
CA TYR A 8 -12.58 32.20 17.30
C TYR A 8 -11.15 31.70 17.47
N LYS A 9 -10.75 31.48 18.71
CA LYS A 9 -9.52 30.77 19.03
C LYS A 9 -9.71 29.34 18.52
N ARG A 10 -9.15 29.05 17.35
CA ARG A 10 -9.08 27.68 16.85
C ARG A 10 -8.25 26.86 17.84
N GLN A 11 -8.88 25.92 18.51
CA GLN A 11 -8.20 24.98 19.38
C GLN A 11 -7.35 24.04 18.49
N VAL A 12 -6.03 24.09 18.67
CA VAL A 12 -5.09 23.18 18.00
C VAL A 12 -4.84 22.01 18.93
N VAL A 13 -5.23 20.81 18.52
CA VAL A 13 -4.90 19.56 19.21
C VAL A 13 -3.74 18.90 18.48
N LYS A 14 -2.61 18.76 19.17
CA LYS A 14 -1.44 18.06 18.64
C LYS A 14 -1.50 16.59 19.06
N LEU A 15 -1.60 15.69 18.08
CA LEU A 15 -1.51 14.24 18.33
C LEU A 15 -0.04 13.86 18.54
N THR A 16 0.29 13.36 19.74
CA THR A 16 1.67 13.04 20.14
C THR A 16 1.87 11.56 20.45
N LYS A 17 0.79 10.77 20.55
CA LYS A 17 0.87 9.32 20.84
C LYS A 17 0.61 8.50 19.60
N ILE A 18 1.50 7.54 19.33
CA ILE A 18 1.35 6.54 18.28
C ILE A 18 0.87 5.25 18.93
N PHE A 19 -0.32 4.78 18.56
CA PHE A 19 -0.95 3.60 19.18
C PHE A 19 -0.79 2.30 18.36
N ARG A 20 -0.45 2.41 17.08
CA ARG A 20 -0.41 1.25 16.16
C ARG A 20 0.83 0.37 16.30
N GLN A 21 1.88 0.85 16.94
CA GLN A 21 3.16 0.14 17.09
C GLN A 21 3.62 0.19 18.54
N ALA A 22 4.44 -0.78 18.95
CA ALA A 22 4.99 -0.81 20.31
C ALA A 22 5.85 0.44 20.57
N ALA A 23 5.70 1.03 21.76
CA ALA A 23 6.43 2.24 22.14
C ALA A 23 7.97 2.11 22.10
N GLN A 24 8.50 0.87 22.06
CA GLN A 24 9.92 0.54 22.00
C GLN A 24 10.40 0.16 20.58
N SER A 25 9.53 0.33 19.56
CA SER A 25 9.91 0.09 18.16
C SER A 25 10.90 1.15 17.68
N ASP A 26 12.00 0.72 17.07
CA ASP A 26 12.99 1.64 16.50
C ASP A 26 12.41 2.41 15.29
N ILE A 27 11.39 1.88 14.63
CA ILE A 27 10.64 2.62 13.60
C ILE A 27 10.04 3.89 14.19
N ILE A 28 9.41 3.81 15.37
CA ILE A 28 8.80 4.96 16.05
C ILE A 28 9.86 5.92 16.56
N VAL A 29 10.87 5.38 17.25
CA VAL A 29 11.98 6.19 17.81
C VAL A 29 12.67 6.98 16.70
N ASN A 30 12.98 6.32 15.58
CA ASN A 30 13.63 6.95 14.44
C ASN A 30 12.71 7.96 13.74
N ALA A 31 11.41 7.68 13.64
CA ALA A 31 10.44 8.65 13.08
C ALA A 31 10.39 9.94 13.92
N HIS A 32 10.42 9.85 15.25
CA HIS A 32 10.48 11.02 16.12
C HIS A 32 11.80 11.78 15.97
N LYS A 33 12.93 11.08 15.92
CA LYS A 33 14.25 11.69 15.69
C LYS A 33 14.30 12.43 14.35
N ILE A 34 13.87 11.80 13.26
CA ILE A 34 13.82 12.43 11.94
C ILE A 34 12.94 13.69 11.96
N ASN A 35 11.79 13.62 12.61
CA ASN A 35 10.89 14.77 12.71
C ASN A 35 11.47 15.91 13.57
N ALA A 36 12.34 15.60 14.54
CA ALA A 36 13.08 16.56 15.34
C ALA A 36 14.36 17.07 14.67
N GLY A 37 14.74 16.54 13.50
CA GLY A 37 16.00 16.84 12.82
C GLY A 37 17.23 16.19 13.47
N GLU A 38 17.02 15.17 14.28
CA GLU A 38 18.08 14.44 14.96
C GLU A 38 18.64 13.30 14.08
N PRO A 39 19.93 12.96 14.21
CA PRO A 39 20.52 11.84 13.48
C PRO A 39 19.97 10.50 13.97
N ILE A 40 19.82 9.55 13.03
CA ILE A 40 19.44 8.16 13.31
C ILE A 40 20.60 7.22 13.03
N SER A 41 20.67 6.08 13.75
CA SER A 41 21.64 5.03 13.46
C SER A 41 21.15 4.15 12.30
N LEU A 42 22.07 3.80 11.40
CA LEU A 42 21.83 2.92 10.23
C LEU A 42 22.77 1.70 10.30
N ASP A 43 23.03 1.20 11.50
CA ASP A 43 23.97 0.11 11.78
C ASP A 43 23.37 -1.30 11.63
N ASN A 44 22.07 -1.39 11.36
CA ASN A 44 21.31 -2.64 11.21
C ASN A 44 21.31 -3.55 12.46
N GLN A 45 21.49 -2.98 13.64
CA GLN A 45 21.39 -3.72 14.91
C GLN A 45 19.96 -3.73 15.48
N SER A 46 19.06 -3.00 14.84
CA SER A 46 17.65 -2.95 15.20
C SER A 46 16.91 -4.27 14.93
N LYS A 47 15.80 -4.48 15.64
CA LYS A 47 14.91 -5.62 15.42
C LYS A 47 13.88 -5.37 14.32
N ASP A 48 13.57 -4.12 14.01
CA ASP A 48 12.47 -3.74 13.13
C ASP A 48 12.80 -2.59 12.16
N PHE A 49 14.00 -2.01 12.25
CA PHE A 49 14.46 -0.93 11.38
C PHE A 49 15.81 -1.24 10.75
N PHE A 50 15.87 -1.34 9.41
CA PHE A 50 17.07 -1.72 8.67
C PHE A 50 17.34 -0.77 7.52
N CYS A 51 18.60 -0.56 7.19
CA CYS A 51 19.05 0.25 6.07
C CYS A 51 19.97 -0.56 5.15
N LEU A 52 19.55 -0.73 3.89
CA LEU A 52 20.32 -1.41 2.87
C LEU A 52 20.71 -0.41 1.78
N LYS A 53 21.97 0.04 1.78
CA LYS A 53 22.48 0.99 0.78
C LYS A 53 22.82 0.29 -0.53
N ARG A 54 22.50 0.94 -1.63
CA ARG A 54 22.91 0.57 -3.00
C ARG A 54 23.30 1.84 -3.73
N ASP A 55 24.27 1.71 -4.64
CA ASP A 55 24.87 2.86 -5.33
C ASP A 55 24.15 3.17 -6.65
N ASP A 56 23.33 2.25 -7.14
CA ASP A 56 22.61 2.40 -8.40
C ASP A 56 21.15 1.94 -8.29
N SER A 57 20.31 2.41 -9.20
CA SER A 57 18.87 2.12 -9.24
C SER A 57 18.55 0.65 -9.51
N HIS A 58 19.39 -0.01 -10.31
CA HIS A 58 19.20 -1.44 -10.62
C HIS A 58 19.40 -2.29 -9.36
N GLY A 59 20.47 -2.07 -8.61
CA GLY A 59 20.72 -2.75 -7.35
C GLY A 59 19.64 -2.47 -6.29
N VAL A 60 19.03 -1.27 -6.28
CA VAL A 60 17.87 -0.96 -5.43
C VAL A 60 16.67 -1.81 -5.82
N LEU A 61 16.35 -1.91 -7.13
CA LEU A 61 15.21 -2.71 -7.61
C LEU A 61 15.40 -4.20 -7.35
N GLU A 62 16.62 -4.73 -7.51
CA GLU A 62 16.93 -6.14 -7.21
C GLU A 62 16.73 -6.46 -5.72
N VAL A 63 17.23 -5.59 -4.85
CA VAL A 63 17.07 -5.76 -3.39
C VAL A 63 15.61 -5.60 -2.98
N MET A 64 14.90 -4.62 -3.54
CA MET A 64 13.46 -4.46 -3.31
C MET A 64 12.71 -5.74 -3.68
N LEU A 65 12.94 -6.28 -4.87
CA LEU A 65 12.29 -7.49 -5.33
C LEU A 65 12.62 -8.69 -4.44
N TRP A 66 13.87 -8.88 -4.08
CA TRP A 66 14.29 -9.94 -3.15
C TRP A 66 13.64 -9.80 -1.77
N LEU A 67 13.56 -8.58 -1.23
CA LEU A 67 12.89 -8.31 0.04
C LEU A 67 11.41 -8.68 -0.03
N VAL A 68 10.69 -8.20 -1.04
CA VAL A 68 9.24 -8.42 -1.18
C VAL A 68 8.91 -9.89 -1.42
N ARG A 69 9.67 -10.55 -2.29
CA ARG A 69 9.36 -11.93 -2.72
C ARG A 69 9.83 -12.99 -1.72
N ASP A 70 11.01 -12.79 -1.15
CA ASP A 70 11.69 -13.87 -0.43
C ASP A 70 11.97 -13.54 1.04
N ARG A 71 12.57 -12.38 1.33
CA ARG A 71 13.12 -12.09 2.66
C ARG A 71 12.07 -11.71 3.67
N MET A 72 11.23 -10.73 3.34
CA MET A 72 10.21 -10.23 4.27
C MET A 72 9.13 -11.28 4.57
N PRO A 73 8.58 -12.00 3.58
CA PRO A 73 7.63 -13.07 3.85
C PRO A 73 8.15 -14.12 4.83
N LYS A 74 9.42 -14.54 4.69
CA LYS A 74 10.05 -15.49 5.61
C LYS A 74 10.30 -14.92 7.00
N TYR A 75 10.63 -13.63 7.08
CA TYR A 75 10.96 -12.98 8.34
C TYR A 75 9.71 -12.64 9.16
N THR A 76 8.65 -12.21 8.51
CA THR A 76 7.40 -11.76 9.16
C THR A 76 6.27 -12.78 9.10
N HIS A 77 6.51 -13.97 8.47
CA HIS A 77 5.51 -15.01 8.27
C HIS A 77 4.25 -14.52 7.53
N CYS A 78 4.46 -13.68 6.52
CA CYS A 78 3.40 -13.11 5.68
C CYS A 78 3.56 -13.54 4.21
N THR A 79 2.65 -13.10 3.34
CA THR A 79 2.76 -13.28 1.89
C THR A 79 3.51 -12.10 1.25
N PRO A 80 4.03 -12.24 0.02
CA PRO A 80 4.57 -11.10 -0.72
C PRO A 80 3.58 -9.96 -0.90
N PHE A 81 2.28 -10.24 -0.92
CA PHE A 81 1.22 -9.23 -1.07
C PHE A 81 0.99 -8.41 0.21
N ASP A 82 1.41 -8.91 1.37
CA ASP A 82 1.34 -8.16 2.64
C ASP A 82 2.48 -7.14 2.77
N VAL A 83 3.53 -7.27 1.95
CA VAL A 83 4.66 -6.35 1.96
C VAL A 83 4.33 -5.10 1.14
N GLN A 84 4.41 -3.91 1.77
CA GLN A 84 4.17 -2.63 1.11
C GLN A 84 5.47 -1.94 0.77
N VAL A 85 5.65 -1.58 -0.51
CA VAL A 85 6.77 -0.77 -0.99
C VAL A 85 6.34 0.70 -1.04
N LEU A 86 7.14 1.59 -0.46
CA LEU A 86 6.94 3.02 -0.50
C LEU A 86 8.09 3.68 -1.27
N THR A 87 7.76 4.59 -2.18
CA THR A 87 8.72 5.40 -2.93
C THR A 87 8.27 6.85 -2.98
N PRO A 88 9.18 7.84 -2.87
CA PRO A 88 8.82 9.25 -2.87
C PRO A 88 8.46 9.79 -4.27
N MET A 89 8.71 9.03 -5.34
CA MET A 89 8.55 9.47 -6.73
C MET A 89 7.50 8.67 -7.47
N LYS A 90 6.73 9.31 -8.36
CA LYS A 90 5.81 8.63 -9.28
C LYS A 90 6.52 8.12 -10.53
N LYS A 91 7.45 8.90 -11.08
CA LYS A 91 8.17 8.65 -12.32
C LYS A 91 9.66 8.39 -12.05
N GLY A 92 10.36 7.87 -13.06
CA GLY A 92 11.78 7.54 -12.96
C GLY A 92 12.02 6.07 -12.62
N GLU A 93 13.29 5.67 -12.58
CA GLU A 93 13.71 4.28 -12.41
C GLU A 93 13.26 3.66 -11.08
N LEU A 94 13.16 4.46 -10.03
CA LEU A 94 12.67 4.05 -8.70
C LEU A 94 11.28 4.61 -8.39
N GLY A 95 10.56 5.09 -9.41
CA GLY A 95 9.21 5.59 -9.25
C GLY A 95 8.15 4.49 -9.11
N VAL A 96 6.96 4.86 -8.60
CA VAL A 96 5.83 3.93 -8.40
C VAL A 96 5.53 3.09 -9.64
N HIS A 97 5.49 3.71 -10.83
CA HIS A 97 5.16 3.00 -12.07
C HIS A 97 6.18 1.90 -12.36
N ARG A 98 7.48 2.23 -12.27
CA ARG A 98 8.55 1.25 -12.53
C ARG A 98 8.60 0.15 -11.49
N CYS A 99 8.44 0.50 -10.21
CA CYS A 99 8.37 -0.50 -9.13
C CYS A 99 7.19 -1.46 -9.34
N ASN A 100 6.01 -0.95 -9.72
CA ASN A 100 4.84 -1.79 -9.99
C ASN A 100 5.06 -2.72 -11.18
N GLU A 101 5.65 -2.24 -12.28
CA GLU A 101 5.98 -3.09 -13.44
C GLU A 101 6.92 -4.23 -13.05
N VAL A 102 7.98 -3.92 -12.27
CA VAL A 102 8.93 -4.93 -11.81
C VAL A 102 8.24 -5.94 -10.89
N LEU A 103 7.48 -5.47 -9.89
CA LEU A 103 6.78 -6.34 -8.96
C LEU A 103 5.76 -7.22 -9.69
N GLN A 104 4.93 -6.66 -10.58
CA GLN A 104 3.95 -7.43 -11.36
C GLN A 104 4.64 -8.53 -12.18
N ARG A 105 5.73 -8.19 -12.89
CA ARG A 105 6.47 -9.15 -13.73
C ARG A 105 6.96 -10.38 -12.95
N TYR A 106 7.37 -10.18 -11.70
CA TYR A 106 7.98 -11.25 -10.89
C TYR A 106 7.01 -11.93 -9.92
N LEU A 107 6.01 -11.21 -9.40
CA LEU A 107 5.04 -11.76 -8.45
C LEU A 107 3.81 -12.31 -9.16
N ASN A 108 3.43 -11.72 -10.29
CA ASN A 108 2.25 -12.08 -11.06
C ASN A 108 2.56 -12.09 -12.57
N PRO A 109 3.45 -12.98 -13.05
CA PRO A 109 3.85 -13.02 -14.45
C PRO A 109 2.68 -13.29 -15.39
N GLU A 110 2.83 -12.87 -16.64
CA GLU A 110 1.93 -13.21 -17.71
C GLU A 110 1.89 -14.73 -17.92
N ALA A 111 0.69 -15.26 -18.18
CA ALA A 111 0.47 -16.67 -18.48
C ALA A 111 -0.62 -16.81 -19.55
N PRO A 112 -0.56 -17.87 -20.40
CA PRO A 112 -1.58 -18.13 -21.39
C PRO A 112 -2.98 -18.22 -20.74
N GLY A 113 -3.94 -17.46 -21.31
CA GLY A 113 -5.32 -17.43 -20.83
C GLY A 113 -5.56 -16.58 -19.57
N LYS A 114 -4.55 -15.93 -19.01
CA LYS A 114 -4.69 -15.06 -17.87
C LYS A 114 -5.26 -13.69 -18.30
N PRO A 115 -6.44 -13.30 -17.82
CA PRO A 115 -7.07 -12.03 -18.21
C PRO A 115 -6.22 -10.83 -17.79
N GLN A 116 -6.17 -9.84 -18.68
CA GLN A 116 -5.52 -8.55 -18.42
C GLN A 116 -6.23 -7.42 -19.14
N ILE A 117 -6.14 -6.22 -18.63
CA ILE A 117 -6.71 -5.01 -19.19
C ILE A 117 -5.76 -3.83 -19.00
N GLU A 118 -5.62 -3.00 -20.02
CA GLU A 118 -4.87 -1.75 -19.93
C GLU A 118 -5.82 -0.58 -19.66
N SER A 119 -5.47 0.24 -18.68
CA SER A 119 -6.20 1.47 -18.36
C SER A 119 -5.22 2.58 -18.01
N HIS A 120 -5.34 3.72 -18.70
CA HIS A 120 -4.48 4.91 -18.48
C HIS A 120 -2.98 4.61 -18.53
N GLY A 121 -2.56 3.68 -19.42
CA GLY A 121 -1.16 3.28 -19.56
C GLY A 121 -0.64 2.37 -18.45
N VAL A 122 -1.55 1.81 -17.62
CA VAL A 122 -1.24 0.81 -16.60
C VAL A 122 -1.89 -0.51 -16.99
N LEU A 123 -1.10 -1.58 -17.00
CA LEU A 123 -1.58 -2.93 -17.25
C LEU A 123 -2.02 -3.57 -15.93
N PHE A 124 -3.27 -3.96 -15.86
CA PHE A 124 -3.85 -4.72 -14.77
C PHE A 124 -4.05 -6.17 -15.18
N ARG A 125 -3.71 -7.10 -14.31
CA ARG A 125 -3.79 -8.54 -14.55
C ARG A 125 -4.52 -9.23 -13.42
N GLN A 126 -5.29 -10.26 -13.73
CA GLN A 126 -5.89 -11.12 -12.71
C GLN A 126 -4.83 -11.62 -11.72
N GLY A 127 -5.09 -11.47 -10.42
CA GLY A 127 -4.16 -11.77 -9.34
C GLY A 127 -3.25 -10.60 -8.93
N ASP A 128 -3.36 -9.41 -9.56
CA ASP A 128 -2.63 -8.23 -9.09
C ASP A 128 -3.20 -7.70 -7.77
N LYS A 129 -2.30 -7.26 -6.89
CA LYS A 129 -2.67 -6.43 -5.76
C LYS A 129 -2.93 -5.00 -6.26
N VAL A 130 -4.05 -4.46 -5.87
CA VAL A 130 -4.47 -3.09 -6.21
C VAL A 130 -4.86 -2.31 -4.97
N MET A 131 -4.82 -0.98 -5.08
CA MET A 131 -5.24 -0.08 -4.01
C MET A 131 -6.20 0.96 -4.57
N GLN A 132 -7.28 1.24 -3.85
CA GLN A 132 -8.16 2.34 -4.15
C GLN A 132 -7.47 3.67 -3.88
N MET A 133 -7.33 4.52 -4.88
CA MET A 133 -6.59 5.78 -4.79
C MET A 133 -7.43 6.98 -4.35
N LYS A 134 -8.77 6.84 -4.38
CA LYS A 134 -9.71 7.90 -3.99
C LYS A 134 -10.96 7.26 -3.41
N ASN A 135 -11.62 7.93 -2.47
CA ASN A 135 -12.92 7.48 -1.99
C ASN A 135 -13.93 7.40 -3.15
N ASN A 136 -14.60 6.29 -3.28
CA ASN A 136 -15.70 6.11 -4.21
C ASN A 136 -16.91 5.48 -3.49
N TYR A 137 -17.87 6.32 -3.18
CA TYR A 137 -19.08 5.94 -2.44
C TYR A 137 -20.11 5.19 -3.30
N GLN A 138 -19.88 5.09 -4.61
CA GLN A 138 -20.82 4.47 -5.55
C GLN A 138 -20.46 3.03 -5.91
N ILE A 139 -19.23 2.59 -5.63
CA ILE A 139 -18.84 1.19 -5.85
C ILE A 139 -19.63 0.33 -4.88
N LYS A 140 -20.37 -0.64 -5.44
CA LYS A 140 -21.07 -1.64 -4.65
C LYS A 140 -20.12 -2.78 -4.31
N TRP A 141 -20.26 -3.28 -3.10
CA TRP A 141 -19.55 -4.47 -2.62
C TRP A 141 -20.56 -5.45 -1.99
N GLU A 142 -20.20 -6.72 -1.98
CA GLU A 142 -20.97 -7.80 -1.38
C GLU A 142 -20.04 -8.75 -0.63
N ILE A 143 -20.49 -9.25 0.50
CA ILE A 143 -19.85 -10.34 1.22
C ILE A 143 -20.61 -11.61 0.88
N ARG A 144 -19.92 -12.61 0.35
CA ARG A 144 -20.50 -13.93 0.03
C ARG A 144 -20.17 -14.93 1.10
N GLY A 145 -21.18 -15.60 1.61
CA GLY A 145 -21.03 -16.73 2.51
C GLY A 145 -20.50 -17.97 1.82
N TYR A 146 -20.22 -19.02 2.61
CA TYR A 146 -19.67 -20.31 2.14
C TYR A 146 -20.46 -20.96 1.01
N ASN A 147 -21.76 -20.73 0.92
CA ASN A 147 -22.64 -21.27 -0.13
C ASN A 147 -22.79 -20.34 -1.35
N GLY A 148 -21.96 -19.29 -1.46
CA GLY A 148 -22.01 -18.32 -2.57
C GLY A 148 -23.17 -17.31 -2.51
N TYR A 149 -24.05 -17.39 -1.50
CA TYR A 149 -25.10 -16.41 -1.28
C TYR A 149 -24.54 -15.11 -0.69
N CYS A 150 -25.09 -13.98 -1.14
CA CYS A 150 -24.79 -12.68 -0.55
C CYS A 150 -25.30 -12.66 0.90
N VAL A 151 -24.39 -12.42 1.85
CA VAL A 151 -24.69 -12.33 3.31
C VAL A 151 -24.87 -10.88 3.70
N GLU A 152 -24.05 -10.01 3.10
CA GLU A 152 -24.05 -8.58 3.34
C GLU A 152 -23.72 -7.84 2.05
N GLU A 153 -24.34 -6.69 1.85
CA GLU A 153 -24.06 -5.80 0.72
C GLU A 153 -23.96 -4.36 1.18
N GLY A 154 -23.20 -3.56 0.47
CA GLY A 154 -23.06 -2.15 0.79
C GLY A 154 -22.47 -1.35 -0.36
N SER A 155 -22.11 -0.13 -0.06
CA SER A 155 -21.46 0.75 -1.02
C SER A 155 -20.35 1.57 -0.37
N GLY A 156 -19.36 1.91 -1.18
CA GLY A 156 -18.21 2.71 -0.78
C GLY A 156 -16.94 1.87 -0.65
N VAL A 157 -15.92 2.29 -1.39
CA VAL A 157 -14.53 1.83 -1.26
C VAL A 157 -13.67 3.06 -1.05
N PHE A 158 -12.76 3.00 -0.10
CA PHE A 158 -12.05 4.18 0.39
C PHE A 158 -10.60 4.22 -0.05
N ASN A 159 -10.04 5.42 -0.05
CA ASN A 159 -8.62 5.62 -0.33
C ASN A 159 -7.75 4.82 0.66
N GLY A 160 -6.90 3.96 0.10
CA GLY A 160 -6.02 3.08 0.86
C GLY A 160 -6.54 1.64 1.01
N ASP A 161 -7.81 1.37 0.68
CA ASP A 161 -8.33 0.01 0.67
C ASP A 161 -7.58 -0.81 -0.39
N CYS A 162 -7.01 -1.93 0.02
CA CYS A 162 -6.25 -2.85 -0.83
C CYS A 162 -7.04 -4.12 -1.11
N GLY A 163 -6.79 -4.72 -2.27
CA GLY A 163 -7.41 -5.98 -2.63
C GLY A 163 -6.68 -6.66 -3.78
N ILE A 164 -7.15 -7.84 -4.13
CA ILE A 164 -6.60 -8.66 -5.23
C ILE A 164 -7.64 -8.72 -6.36
N ILE A 165 -7.19 -8.49 -7.59
CA ILE A 165 -8.04 -8.64 -8.77
C ILE A 165 -8.42 -10.11 -8.93
N GLN A 166 -9.69 -10.43 -8.75
CA GLN A 166 -10.23 -11.78 -8.94
C GLN A 166 -10.63 -12.06 -10.37
N GLU A 167 -11.27 -11.10 -11.03
CA GLU A 167 -11.81 -11.28 -12.37
C GLU A 167 -11.65 -10.00 -13.18
N ILE A 168 -11.41 -10.15 -14.47
CA ILE A 168 -11.37 -9.05 -15.44
C ILE A 168 -12.31 -9.39 -16.59
N ASP A 169 -13.35 -8.59 -16.78
CA ASP A 169 -14.18 -8.56 -17.95
C ASP A 169 -13.65 -7.47 -18.90
N ALA A 170 -12.83 -7.88 -19.85
CA ALA A 170 -12.23 -6.96 -20.82
C ALA A 170 -13.27 -6.34 -21.78
N TYR A 171 -14.37 -7.04 -22.03
CA TYR A 171 -15.43 -6.56 -22.92
C TYR A 171 -16.22 -5.41 -22.29
N ASN A 172 -16.68 -5.59 -21.06
CA ASN A 172 -17.41 -4.57 -20.31
C ASN A 172 -16.48 -3.58 -19.58
N LYS A 173 -15.17 -3.78 -19.66
CA LYS A 173 -14.15 -2.99 -18.94
C LYS A 173 -14.40 -2.94 -17.43
N GLN A 174 -14.75 -4.08 -16.87
CA GLN A 174 -15.02 -4.24 -15.45
C GLN A 174 -13.96 -5.12 -14.80
N VAL A 175 -13.66 -4.81 -13.55
CA VAL A 175 -12.71 -5.54 -12.73
C VAL A 175 -13.38 -5.85 -11.39
N THR A 176 -13.38 -7.13 -11.00
CA THR A 176 -13.82 -7.56 -9.68
C THR A 176 -12.62 -7.68 -8.76
N VAL A 177 -12.66 -7.00 -7.65
CA VAL A 177 -11.57 -6.97 -6.66
C VAL A 177 -12.07 -7.60 -5.36
N LEU A 178 -11.31 -8.54 -4.83
CA LEU A 178 -11.49 -9.05 -3.48
C LEU A 178 -10.69 -8.16 -2.53
N PHE A 179 -11.39 -7.41 -1.69
CA PHE A 179 -10.77 -6.63 -0.63
C PHE A 179 -10.54 -7.51 0.61
N ASP A 180 -9.64 -7.09 1.49
CA ASP A 180 -9.32 -7.82 2.72
C ASP A 180 -10.60 -8.04 3.57
N GLU A 181 -10.69 -9.20 4.22
CA GLU A 181 -11.90 -9.74 4.88
C GLU A 181 -12.43 -8.90 6.07
N GLU A 182 -11.85 -7.75 6.35
CA GLU A 182 -12.35 -6.84 7.40
C GLU A 182 -13.36 -5.81 6.88
N LYS A 183 -13.76 -5.93 5.59
CA LYS A 183 -14.81 -5.09 4.99
C LYS A 183 -15.63 -5.89 3.99
#